data_561af9f6b250e819d48341ea6d477c08
#
_entry.id   561af9f6b250e819d48341ea6d477c08
#
_cell.length_a   1.000
_cell.length_b   1.000
_cell.length_c   1.000
_cell.angle_alpha   90.00
_cell.angle_beta   90.00
_cell.angle_gamma   90.00
#
_symmetry.space_group_name_H-M   'P 1'
#
loop_
_entity.id
_entity.type
_entity.pdbx_description
1 polymer ?
#
loop_
_entity_poly.entity_id
_entity_poly.type
_entity_poly.pdbx_seq_one_letter_code
_entity_poly.pdbx_strand_id
1 'polypeptide(L)'
;ALHHLEVRTFKDIICKFKYMNGFSVPRKGGWDCHGLPVEVQVEKVYKVNMHKTPRDEFIKLCKKLVEESGDKSLDSFKKLGLSCNEWDVKSEISGRYDTDDPEYRRLTQETFIDLWNKGLIYEDLKPTNYCDVCGTAIADAEVEYKDGSTTLNHVKFKVKETGEDIIIATTRPELLCTCKIILYNPEDKRYTHLKNKTAIVPIFGLEVKIMPHPASQPV
;
A
#
# COMPACT_ATOMS: atom_id res chain seq x y z
N ALA A 1 -15.20 -10.92 -7.11
CA ALA A 1 -14.85 -10.87 -8.54
C ALA A 1 -14.53 -12.27 -9.06
N LEU A 2 -14.64 -12.52 -10.37
CA LEU A 2 -14.49 -13.85 -10.98
C LEU A 2 -13.13 -14.50 -10.68
N HIS A 3 -12.06 -13.73 -10.70
CA HIS A 3 -10.71 -14.22 -10.39
C HIS A 3 -10.58 -14.79 -8.96
N HIS A 4 -11.33 -14.30 -8.00
CA HIS A 4 -11.35 -14.89 -6.66
C HIS A 4 -11.95 -16.30 -6.66
N LEU A 5 -12.97 -16.54 -7.47
CA LEU A 5 -13.59 -17.87 -7.60
C LEU A 5 -12.61 -18.84 -8.26
N GLU A 6 -11.92 -18.41 -9.32
CA GLU A 6 -10.92 -19.19 -10.03
C GLU A 6 -9.79 -19.65 -9.11
N VAL A 7 -9.14 -18.71 -8.40
CA VAL A 7 -8.04 -19.02 -7.46
C VAL A 7 -8.51 -19.99 -6.37
N ARG A 8 -9.73 -19.82 -5.84
CA ARG A 8 -10.24 -20.73 -4.81
C ARG A 8 -10.57 -22.11 -5.36
N THR A 9 -11.05 -22.19 -6.60
CA THR A 9 -11.30 -23.48 -7.27
C THR A 9 -9.99 -24.26 -7.47
N PHE A 10 -8.92 -23.63 -7.93
CA PHE A 10 -7.60 -24.29 -8.04
C PHE A 10 -7.10 -24.81 -6.69
N LYS A 11 -7.19 -24.01 -5.65
CA LYS A 11 -6.82 -24.44 -4.30
C LYS A 11 -7.67 -25.64 -3.84
N ASP A 12 -8.94 -25.63 -4.14
CA ASP A 12 -9.86 -26.69 -3.76
C ASP A 12 -9.53 -28.01 -4.45
N ILE A 13 -9.24 -27.98 -5.74
CA ILE A 13 -8.81 -29.16 -6.52
C ILE A 13 -7.57 -29.79 -5.90
N ILE A 14 -6.55 -28.99 -5.58
CA ILE A 14 -5.31 -29.47 -4.95
C ILE A 14 -5.60 -30.11 -3.59
N CYS A 15 -6.41 -29.45 -2.78
CA CYS A 15 -6.77 -29.97 -1.46
C CYS A 15 -7.56 -31.28 -1.53
N LYS A 16 -8.53 -31.37 -2.42
CA LYS A 16 -9.28 -32.60 -2.67
C LYS A 16 -8.39 -33.72 -3.16
N PHE A 17 -7.51 -33.45 -4.11
CA PHE A 17 -6.53 -34.42 -4.59
C PHE A 17 -5.65 -34.94 -3.46
N LYS A 18 -5.11 -34.07 -2.61
CA LYS A 18 -4.32 -34.49 -1.45
C LYS A 18 -5.12 -35.32 -0.46
N TYR A 19 -6.34 -34.93 -0.15
CA TYR A 19 -7.24 -35.67 0.73
C TYR A 19 -7.53 -37.08 0.19
N MET A 20 -7.83 -37.21 -1.11
CA MET A 20 -8.06 -38.51 -1.78
C MET A 20 -6.82 -39.40 -1.75
N ASN A 21 -5.62 -38.84 -1.61
CA ASN A 21 -4.36 -39.60 -1.46
C ASN A 21 -3.98 -39.82 0.02
N GLY A 22 -4.92 -39.71 0.96
CA GLY A 22 -4.72 -40.07 2.36
C GLY A 22 -4.07 -38.99 3.23
N PHE A 23 -3.89 -37.74 2.73
CA PHE A 23 -3.36 -36.65 3.54
C PHE A 23 -4.47 -36.01 4.38
N SER A 24 -4.15 -35.61 5.61
CA SER A 24 -5.00 -34.70 6.37
C SER A 24 -4.90 -33.29 5.80
N VAL A 25 -6.03 -32.72 5.40
CA VAL A 25 -6.09 -31.40 4.78
C VAL A 25 -7.13 -30.56 5.51
N PRO A 26 -6.78 -29.97 6.67
CA PRO A 26 -7.69 -29.06 7.37
C PRO A 26 -7.95 -27.80 6.53
N ARG A 27 -9.22 -27.40 6.44
CA ARG A 27 -9.64 -26.30 5.58
C ARG A 27 -10.47 -25.30 6.37
N LYS A 28 -10.00 -24.05 6.39
CA LYS A 28 -10.64 -22.95 7.06
C LYS A 28 -10.93 -21.82 6.08
N GLY A 29 -12.17 -21.34 6.04
CA GLY A 29 -12.55 -20.17 5.27
C GLY A 29 -12.22 -18.88 6.02
N GLY A 30 -11.60 -17.91 5.33
CA GLY A 30 -11.31 -16.60 5.92
C GLY A 30 -11.92 -15.48 5.10
N TRP A 31 -12.50 -14.50 5.78
CA TRP A 31 -13.01 -13.25 5.22
C TRP A 31 -12.19 -12.08 5.71
N ASP A 32 -11.62 -11.34 4.76
CA ASP A 32 -10.99 -10.04 5.01
C ASP A 32 -12.09 -8.97 5.06
N CYS A 33 -12.23 -8.35 6.22
CA CYS A 33 -13.38 -7.50 6.53
C CYS A 33 -13.05 -6.00 6.55
N HIS A 34 -11.81 -5.59 6.22
CA HIS A 34 -11.41 -4.20 6.34
C HIS A 34 -10.65 -3.70 5.11
N GLY A 35 -10.24 -2.41 5.20
CA GLY A 35 -9.42 -1.72 4.23
C GLY A 35 -10.19 -0.80 3.31
N LEU A 36 -9.44 0.05 2.61
CA LEU A 36 -9.97 1.05 1.70
C LEU A 36 -10.94 0.50 0.64
N PRO A 37 -10.77 -0.71 0.07
CA PRO A 37 -11.74 -1.26 -0.87
C PRO A 37 -13.16 -1.42 -0.30
N VAL A 38 -13.30 -1.74 0.99
CA VAL A 38 -14.60 -1.80 1.66
C VAL A 38 -15.19 -0.40 1.79
N GLU A 39 -14.40 0.57 2.22
CA GLU A 39 -14.84 1.96 2.41
C GLU A 39 -15.31 2.59 1.09
N VAL A 40 -14.52 2.46 0.03
CA VAL A 40 -14.90 2.93 -1.32
C VAL A 40 -16.16 2.23 -1.83
N GLN A 41 -16.34 0.95 -1.53
CA GLN A 41 -17.54 0.23 -1.94
C GLN A 41 -18.78 0.70 -1.15
N VAL A 42 -18.64 1.04 0.12
CA VAL A 42 -19.70 1.64 0.95
C VAL A 42 -20.17 2.97 0.36
N GLU A 43 -19.23 3.85 -0.03
CA GLU A 43 -19.58 5.11 -0.68
C GLU A 43 -20.40 4.89 -1.96
N LYS A 44 -19.99 3.92 -2.78
CA LYS A 44 -20.70 3.59 -4.03
C LYS A 44 -22.08 3.02 -3.82
N VAL A 45 -22.23 2.08 -2.87
CA VAL A 45 -23.49 1.36 -2.61
C VAL A 45 -24.50 2.21 -1.88
N TYR A 46 -24.07 2.88 -0.81
CA TYR A 46 -24.97 3.67 0.04
C TYR A 46 -24.99 5.17 -0.33
N LYS A 47 -24.19 5.59 -1.32
CA LYS A 47 -24.09 6.98 -1.80
C LYS A 47 -23.78 7.98 -0.67
N VAL A 48 -22.92 7.58 0.23
CA VAL A 48 -22.38 8.39 1.34
C VAL A 48 -20.94 8.80 1.04
N ASN A 49 -20.41 9.76 1.81
CA ASN A 49 -19.00 10.15 1.71
C ASN A 49 -18.30 9.90 3.05
N MET A 50 -17.16 9.20 3.04
CA MET A 50 -16.44 8.78 4.25
C MET A 50 -15.98 9.97 5.11
N HIS A 51 -15.69 11.13 4.51
CA HIS A 51 -15.23 12.31 5.22
C HIS A 51 -16.37 13.19 5.75
N LYS A 52 -17.60 12.98 5.27
CA LYS A 52 -18.80 13.77 5.65
C LYS A 52 -19.76 13.00 6.54
N THR A 53 -19.70 11.69 6.54
CA THR A 53 -20.56 10.82 7.36
C THR A 53 -19.95 10.65 8.74
N PRO A 54 -20.73 10.72 9.84
CA PRO A 54 -20.22 10.41 11.17
C PRO A 54 -19.53 9.05 11.22
N ARG A 55 -18.36 8.98 11.85
CA ARG A 55 -17.50 7.80 11.85
C ARG A 55 -18.24 6.52 12.29
N ASP A 56 -19.02 6.60 13.36
CA ASP A 56 -19.74 5.44 13.90
C ASP A 56 -20.82 4.92 12.95
N GLU A 57 -21.46 5.82 12.22
CA GLU A 57 -22.45 5.48 11.20
C GLU A 57 -21.76 4.83 10.00
N PHE A 58 -20.66 5.40 9.54
CA PHE A 58 -19.89 4.85 8.43
C PHE A 58 -19.34 3.45 8.74
N ILE A 59 -18.84 3.21 9.96
CA ILE A 59 -18.41 1.88 10.43
C ILE A 59 -19.56 0.87 10.39
N LYS A 60 -20.76 1.27 10.82
CA LYS A 60 -21.94 0.39 10.75
C LYS A 60 -22.30 0.00 9.32
N LEU A 61 -22.18 0.94 8.37
CA LEU A 61 -22.38 0.66 6.95
C LEU A 61 -21.32 -0.29 6.39
N CYS A 62 -20.05 -0.11 6.78
CA CYS A 62 -18.97 -1.04 6.41
C CYS A 62 -19.26 -2.47 6.90
N LYS A 63 -19.61 -2.63 8.17
CA LYS A 63 -19.95 -3.95 8.74
C LYS A 63 -21.13 -4.61 8.03
N LYS A 64 -22.18 -3.85 7.79
CA LYS A 64 -23.35 -4.32 7.05
C LYS A 64 -22.99 -4.78 5.63
N LEU A 65 -22.21 -4.01 4.90
CA LEU A 65 -21.78 -4.37 3.55
C LEU A 65 -20.93 -5.66 3.53
N VAL A 66 -20.01 -5.79 4.49
CA VAL A 66 -19.15 -6.97 4.63
C VAL A 66 -19.99 -8.21 4.93
N GLU A 67 -20.96 -8.13 5.83
CA GLU A 67 -21.86 -9.23 6.17
C GLU A 67 -22.67 -9.67 4.95
N GLU A 68 -23.37 -8.76 4.29
CA GLU A 68 -24.17 -9.05 3.08
C GLU A 68 -23.30 -9.63 1.94
N SER A 69 -22.08 -9.15 1.78
CA SER A 69 -21.14 -9.64 0.75
C SER A 69 -20.57 -11.00 1.12
N GLY A 70 -20.33 -11.23 2.40
CA GLY A 70 -19.86 -12.50 2.95
C GLY A 70 -20.86 -13.61 2.69
N ASP A 71 -22.14 -13.38 2.97
CA ASP A 71 -23.21 -14.34 2.76
C ASP A 71 -23.39 -14.72 1.28
N LYS A 72 -23.37 -13.72 0.38
CA LYS A 72 -23.38 -13.96 -1.07
C LYS A 72 -22.19 -14.77 -1.56
N SER A 73 -21.02 -14.52 -1.00
CA SER A 73 -19.80 -15.26 -1.34
C SER A 73 -19.87 -16.69 -0.84
N LEU A 74 -20.38 -16.89 0.37
CA LEU A 74 -20.59 -18.21 0.97
C LEU A 74 -21.54 -19.07 0.13
N ASP A 75 -22.67 -18.52 -0.27
CA ASP A 75 -23.63 -19.21 -1.15
C ASP A 75 -22.97 -19.61 -2.48
N SER A 76 -22.18 -18.73 -3.07
CA SER A 76 -21.44 -19.01 -4.30
C SER A 76 -20.41 -20.14 -4.10
N PHE A 77 -19.70 -20.16 -2.99
CA PHE A 77 -18.71 -21.21 -2.68
C PHE A 77 -19.38 -22.56 -2.45
N LYS A 78 -20.52 -22.59 -1.77
CA LYS A 78 -21.33 -23.80 -1.58
C LYS A 78 -21.83 -24.33 -2.93
N LYS A 79 -22.34 -23.47 -3.81
CA LYS A 79 -22.81 -23.85 -5.16
C LYS A 79 -21.68 -24.38 -6.05
N LEU A 80 -20.47 -23.87 -5.91
CA LEU A 80 -19.27 -24.39 -6.61
C LEU A 80 -18.74 -25.68 -6.00
N GLY A 81 -19.29 -26.16 -4.89
CA GLY A 81 -18.81 -27.35 -4.19
C GLY A 81 -17.41 -27.19 -3.59
N LEU A 82 -17.00 -25.96 -3.29
CA LEU A 82 -15.72 -25.72 -2.61
C LEU A 82 -15.77 -26.35 -1.21
N SER A 83 -14.77 -27.15 -0.89
CA SER A 83 -14.72 -27.83 0.40
C SER A 83 -14.19 -26.92 1.50
N CYS A 84 -14.90 -26.90 2.61
CA CYS A 84 -14.47 -26.38 3.89
C CYS A 84 -15.07 -27.27 4.96
N ASN A 85 -14.41 -27.46 6.08
CA ASN A 85 -14.89 -28.42 7.05
C ASN A 85 -16.26 -28.01 7.65
N GLU A 86 -16.42 -26.72 7.92
CA GLU A 86 -17.65 -26.19 8.53
C GLU A 86 -17.82 -24.73 8.15
N TRP A 87 -18.53 -24.46 7.06
CA TRP A 87 -18.70 -23.10 6.55
C TRP A 87 -19.44 -22.16 7.51
N ASP A 88 -20.34 -22.71 8.29
CA ASP A 88 -21.27 -21.95 9.12
C ASP A 88 -20.81 -21.87 10.59
N VAL A 89 -19.72 -22.55 10.95
CA VAL A 89 -19.20 -22.62 12.33
C VAL A 89 -17.88 -21.86 12.44
N LYS A 90 -17.80 -20.95 13.39
CA LYS A 90 -16.55 -20.30 13.79
C LYS A 90 -15.82 -21.22 14.77
N SER A 91 -14.63 -21.68 14.39
CA SER A 91 -13.81 -22.60 15.16
C SER A 91 -12.33 -22.30 14.97
N GLU A 92 -11.51 -22.61 15.96
CA GLU A 92 -10.05 -22.42 15.89
C GLU A 92 -9.38 -23.29 14.82
N ILE A 93 -9.89 -24.50 14.61
CA ILE A 93 -9.23 -25.52 13.77
C ILE A 93 -9.91 -25.62 12.41
N SER A 94 -11.22 -25.48 12.35
CA SER A 94 -12.04 -25.65 11.16
C SER A 94 -13.07 -24.54 11.03
N GLY A 95 -13.75 -24.48 9.88
CA GLY A 95 -14.84 -23.54 9.68
C GLY A 95 -14.40 -22.18 9.15
N ARG A 96 -15.07 -21.13 9.62
CA ARG A 96 -14.92 -19.74 9.16
C ARG A 96 -14.27 -18.86 10.23
N TYR A 97 -13.46 -17.91 9.80
CA TYR A 97 -13.06 -16.76 10.61
C TYR A 97 -13.25 -15.46 9.85
N ASP A 98 -13.51 -14.40 10.55
CA ASP A 98 -13.58 -13.04 10.01
C ASP A 98 -12.48 -12.19 10.67
N THR A 99 -11.76 -11.39 9.88
CA THR A 99 -10.65 -10.58 10.42
C THR A 99 -11.14 -9.47 11.35
N ASP A 100 -12.43 -9.12 11.34
CA ASP A 100 -13.07 -8.19 12.28
C ASP A 100 -13.60 -8.85 13.57
N ASP A 101 -13.48 -10.17 13.72
CA ASP A 101 -13.85 -10.84 14.96
C ASP A 101 -12.97 -10.37 16.13
N PRO A 102 -13.57 -10.20 17.34
CA PRO A 102 -12.81 -9.76 18.53
C PRO A 102 -11.60 -10.66 18.83
N GLU A 103 -11.75 -11.97 18.67
CA GLU A 103 -10.70 -12.95 18.91
C GLU A 103 -9.55 -12.83 17.89
N TYR A 104 -9.88 -12.64 16.62
CA TYR A 104 -8.87 -12.42 15.59
C TYR A 104 -8.11 -11.09 15.82
N ARG A 105 -8.84 -10.03 16.20
CA ARG A 105 -8.23 -8.74 16.54
C ARG A 105 -7.32 -8.84 17.76
N ARG A 106 -7.72 -9.60 18.79
CA ARG A 106 -6.88 -9.88 19.95
C ARG A 106 -5.56 -10.53 19.55
N LEU A 107 -5.63 -11.60 18.74
CA LEU A 107 -4.45 -12.31 18.25
C LEU A 107 -3.51 -11.39 17.44
N THR A 108 -4.08 -10.56 16.57
CA THR A 108 -3.30 -9.59 15.79
C THR A 108 -2.59 -8.58 16.67
N GLN A 109 -3.28 -8.04 17.68
CA GLN A 109 -2.69 -7.09 18.64
C GLN A 109 -1.61 -7.73 19.52
N GLU A 110 -1.84 -8.93 20.01
CA GLU A 110 -0.84 -9.69 20.78
C GLU A 110 0.43 -9.96 19.95
N THR A 111 0.24 -10.37 18.68
CA THR A 111 1.35 -10.57 17.74
C THR A 111 2.13 -9.29 17.51
N PHE A 112 1.45 -8.15 17.33
CA PHE A 112 2.09 -6.86 17.17
C PHE A 112 2.93 -6.49 18.39
N ILE A 113 2.37 -6.66 19.60
CA ILE A 113 3.08 -6.36 20.86
C ILE A 113 4.30 -7.27 21.02
N ASP A 114 4.19 -8.56 20.69
CA ASP A 114 5.31 -9.49 20.76
C ASP A 114 6.45 -9.10 19.80
N LEU A 115 6.12 -8.73 18.57
CA LEU A 115 7.08 -8.25 17.58
C LEU A 115 7.74 -6.92 18.00
N TRP A 116 6.96 -6.01 18.60
CA TRP A 116 7.46 -4.76 19.14
C TRP A 116 8.48 -5.01 20.26
N ASN A 117 8.13 -5.88 21.21
CA ASN A 117 9.01 -6.24 22.34
C ASN A 117 10.31 -6.93 21.87
N LYS A 118 10.27 -7.62 20.73
CA LYS A 118 11.45 -8.22 20.09
C LYS A 118 12.28 -7.23 19.26
N GLY A 119 11.88 -5.96 19.17
CA GLY A 119 12.57 -4.93 18.40
C GLY A 119 12.48 -5.14 16.86
N LEU A 120 11.53 -5.94 16.39
CA LEU A 120 11.31 -6.20 14.98
C LEU A 120 10.39 -5.16 14.31
N ILE A 121 9.73 -4.33 15.11
CA ILE A 121 8.89 -3.22 14.66
C ILE A 121 9.45 -1.93 15.24
N TYR A 122 9.57 -0.89 14.43
CA TYR A 122 10.02 0.45 14.83
C TYR A 122 9.29 1.52 14.03
N GLU A 123 9.26 2.73 14.56
CA GLU A 123 8.75 3.90 13.83
C GLU A 123 9.86 4.54 12.98
N ASP A 124 9.53 4.89 11.74
CA ASP A 124 10.43 5.62 10.86
C ASP A 124 9.66 6.52 9.87
N LEU A 125 10.35 7.50 9.30
CA LEU A 125 9.82 8.37 8.27
C LEU A 125 10.15 7.80 6.89
N LYS A 126 9.12 7.32 6.19
CA LYS A 126 9.25 6.77 4.84
C LYS A 126 8.26 7.45 3.89
N PRO A 127 8.70 7.86 2.68
CA PRO A 127 7.77 8.27 1.64
C PRO A 127 6.76 7.15 1.36
N THR A 128 5.49 7.50 1.26
CA THR A 128 4.42 6.57 0.93
C THR A 128 3.52 7.14 -0.16
N ASN A 129 2.85 6.25 -0.90
CA ASN A 129 1.85 6.66 -1.87
C ASN A 129 0.62 7.22 -1.14
N TYR A 130 0.17 8.38 -1.57
CA TYR A 130 -0.99 9.06 -1.00
C TYR A 130 -1.96 9.43 -2.10
N CYS A 131 -3.24 9.15 -1.88
CA CYS A 131 -4.33 9.53 -2.78
C CYS A 131 -5.04 10.75 -2.21
N ASP A 132 -4.99 11.87 -2.91
CA ASP A 132 -5.67 13.13 -2.53
C ASP A 132 -7.20 13.05 -2.64
N VAL A 133 -7.70 12.18 -3.53
CA VAL A 133 -9.14 11.93 -3.69
C VAL A 133 -9.70 11.13 -2.51
N CYS A 134 -8.99 10.08 -2.09
CA CYS A 134 -9.38 9.27 -0.93
C CYS A 134 -8.96 9.90 0.40
N GLY A 135 -8.04 10.89 0.38
CA GLY A 135 -7.52 11.56 1.58
C GLY A 135 -6.72 10.65 2.50
N THR A 136 -6.09 9.59 1.96
CA THR A 136 -5.34 8.59 2.73
C THR A 136 -4.15 8.01 1.96
N ALA A 137 -3.22 7.42 2.72
CA ALA A 137 -2.18 6.57 2.13
C ALA A 137 -2.80 5.32 1.49
N ILE A 138 -2.23 4.89 0.39
CA ILE A 138 -2.66 3.70 -0.36
C ILE A 138 -1.53 2.67 -0.42
N ALA A 139 -1.90 1.40 -0.53
CA ALA A 139 -0.95 0.31 -0.69
C ALA A 139 -0.36 0.31 -2.12
N ASP A 140 0.85 -0.24 -2.28
CA ASP A 140 1.50 -0.34 -3.60
C ASP A 140 0.65 -1.14 -4.60
N ALA A 141 -0.12 -2.11 -4.14
CA ALA A 141 -1.04 -2.90 -4.97
C ALA A 141 -2.23 -2.10 -5.53
N GLU A 142 -2.51 -0.92 -4.99
CA GLU A 142 -3.60 -0.03 -5.43
C GLU A 142 -3.10 1.04 -6.42
N VAL A 143 -1.79 1.08 -6.68
CA VAL A 143 -1.18 2.02 -7.62
C VAL A 143 -1.27 1.46 -9.03
N GLU A 144 -1.94 2.20 -9.91
CA GLU A 144 -1.98 1.91 -11.34
C GLU A 144 -1.01 2.84 -12.09
N TYR A 145 -0.16 2.25 -12.92
CA TYR A 145 0.75 2.99 -13.78
C TYR A 145 0.11 3.19 -15.15
N LYS A 146 0.18 4.41 -15.65
CA LYS A 146 -0.27 4.77 -17.01
C LYS A 146 0.87 5.46 -17.74
N ASP A 147 1.08 5.08 -18.99
CA ASP A 147 2.00 5.79 -19.86
C ASP A 147 1.47 7.21 -20.11
N GLY A 148 2.35 8.18 -20.03
CA GLY A 148 2.01 9.58 -20.19
C GLY A 148 3.20 10.37 -20.70
N SER A 149 2.93 11.56 -21.25
CA SER A 149 3.95 12.52 -21.62
C SER A 149 4.10 13.58 -20.55
N THR A 150 5.34 13.93 -20.23
CA THR A 150 5.65 15.03 -19.33
C THR A 150 6.77 15.89 -19.90
N THR A 151 6.92 17.09 -19.39
CA THR A 151 8.00 18.01 -19.80
C THR A 151 9.19 17.83 -18.88
N LEU A 152 10.38 17.63 -19.45
CA LEU A 152 11.62 17.70 -18.69
C LEU A 152 12.03 19.17 -18.54
N ASN A 153 12.04 19.65 -17.32
CA ASN A 153 12.33 21.03 -16.98
C ASN A 153 13.78 21.16 -16.55
N HIS A 154 14.51 22.10 -17.15
CA HIS A 154 15.87 22.45 -16.75
C HIS A 154 15.82 23.64 -15.80
N VAL A 155 16.17 23.40 -14.53
CA VAL A 155 16.12 24.42 -13.49
C VAL A 155 17.53 24.79 -13.07
N LYS A 156 17.82 26.09 -13.05
CA LYS A 156 19.12 26.65 -12.69
C LYS A 156 19.19 26.88 -11.18
N PHE A 157 20.21 26.29 -10.55
CA PHE A 157 20.54 26.51 -9.14
C PHE A 157 21.89 27.24 -9.05
N LYS A 158 22.06 28.07 -8.07
CA LYS A 158 23.32 28.75 -7.80
C LYS A 158 24.12 28.05 -6.70
N VAL A 159 25.38 27.77 -6.94
CA VAL A 159 26.27 27.21 -5.91
C VAL A 159 26.77 28.35 -5.04
N LYS A 160 26.54 28.26 -3.74
CA LYS A 160 26.82 29.33 -2.77
C LYS A 160 28.29 29.68 -2.67
N GLU A 161 29.17 28.68 -2.64
CA GLU A 161 30.62 28.83 -2.43
C GLU A 161 31.36 29.30 -3.66
N THR A 162 30.89 28.96 -4.86
CA THR A 162 31.61 29.30 -6.11
C THR A 162 30.90 30.37 -6.93
N GLY A 163 29.61 30.56 -6.67
CA GLY A 163 28.77 31.45 -7.47
C GLY A 163 28.41 30.92 -8.86
N GLU A 164 28.89 29.70 -9.21
CA GLU A 164 28.55 29.07 -10.49
C GLU A 164 27.10 28.58 -10.54
N ASP A 165 26.58 28.46 -11.74
CA ASP A 165 25.24 27.93 -11.98
C ASP A 165 25.35 26.44 -12.34
N ILE A 166 24.49 25.62 -11.71
CA ILE A 166 24.29 24.23 -12.07
C ILE A 166 22.86 24.02 -12.59
N ILE A 167 22.72 23.14 -13.56
CA ILE A 167 21.40 22.83 -14.16
C ILE A 167 20.94 21.48 -13.66
N ILE A 168 19.75 21.46 -13.10
CA ILE A 168 19.06 20.25 -12.63
C ILE A 168 17.91 19.95 -13.59
N ALA A 169 17.84 18.73 -14.09
CA ALA A 169 16.72 18.27 -14.89
C ALA A 169 15.67 17.57 -14.01
N THR A 170 14.42 17.99 -14.11
CA THR A 170 13.31 17.40 -13.37
C THR A 170 12.02 17.38 -14.19
N THR A 171 11.24 16.33 -14.03
CA THR A 171 9.88 16.25 -14.58
C THR A 171 8.84 16.86 -13.63
N ARG A 172 9.24 17.21 -12.39
CA ARG A 172 8.34 17.70 -11.34
C ARG A 172 8.89 18.98 -10.69
N PRO A 173 8.89 20.11 -11.40
CA PRO A 173 9.41 21.37 -10.88
C PRO A 173 8.63 21.91 -9.67
N GLU A 174 7.36 21.51 -9.51
CA GLU A 174 6.53 21.84 -8.35
C GLU A 174 7.11 21.35 -7.01
N LEU A 175 7.98 20.33 -7.04
CA LEU A 175 8.62 19.79 -5.84
C LEU A 175 9.90 20.52 -5.41
N LEU A 176 10.29 21.60 -6.07
CA LEU A 176 11.45 22.41 -5.68
C LEU A 176 11.38 22.91 -4.23
N CYS A 177 10.18 23.23 -3.74
CA CYS A 177 9.95 23.66 -2.36
C CYS A 177 10.30 22.58 -1.31
N THR A 178 10.36 21.31 -1.71
CA THR A 178 10.69 20.18 -0.84
C THR A 178 12.12 19.68 -1.05
N CYS A 179 12.91 20.32 -1.90
CA CYS A 179 14.29 19.91 -2.19
C CYS A 179 15.11 19.87 -0.91
N LYS A 180 15.80 18.75 -0.65
CA LYS A 180 16.65 18.54 0.53
C LYS A 180 18.09 18.31 0.16
N ILE A 181 18.35 17.81 -1.06
CA ILE A 181 19.67 17.43 -1.52
C ILE A 181 19.71 17.44 -3.06
N ILE A 182 20.86 17.73 -3.63
CA ILE A 182 21.14 17.53 -5.05
C ILE A 182 22.11 16.38 -5.19
N LEU A 183 21.76 15.43 -6.03
CA LEU A 183 22.60 14.26 -6.30
C LEU A 183 23.19 14.33 -7.70
N TYR A 184 24.46 13.92 -7.83
CA TYR A 184 25.11 13.74 -9.13
C TYR A 184 25.76 12.35 -9.22
N ASN A 185 25.95 11.85 -10.44
CA ASN A 185 26.64 10.57 -10.64
C ASN A 185 28.14 10.76 -10.31
N PRO A 186 28.75 9.92 -9.43
CA PRO A 186 30.16 10.06 -9.06
C PRO A 186 31.12 9.90 -10.23
N GLU A 187 30.73 9.23 -11.32
CA GLU A 187 31.55 9.08 -12.54
C GLU A 187 31.47 10.32 -13.44
N ASP A 188 30.51 11.21 -13.21
CA ASP A 188 30.39 12.46 -13.96
C ASP A 188 31.37 13.51 -13.46
N LYS A 189 32.49 13.61 -14.21
CA LYS A 189 33.62 14.53 -13.88
C LYS A 189 33.21 16.01 -13.88
N ARG A 190 32.09 16.38 -14.53
CA ARG A 190 31.60 17.77 -14.58
C ARG A 190 31.24 18.30 -13.19
N TYR A 191 30.84 17.44 -12.26
CA TYR A 191 30.28 17.83 -10.96
C TYR A 191 31.13 17.39 -9.76
N THR A 192 32.25 16.67 -9.96
CA THR A 192 33.08 16.15 -8.86
C THR A 192 33.64 17.25 -7.95
N HIS A 193 33.92 18.45 -8.50
CA HIS A 193 34.42 19.62 -7.76
C HIS A 193 33.32 20.24 -6.86
N LEU A 194 32.05 19.85 -7.01
CA LEU A 194 30.91 20.34 -6.24
C LEU A 194 30.59 19.49 -5.01
N LYS A 195 31.33 18.42 -4.79
CA LYS A 195 31.08 17.52 -3.64
C LYS A 195 31.06 18.29 -2.33
N ASN A 196 29.98 18.10 -1.55
CA ASN A 196 29.74 18.74 -0.26
C ASN A 196 29.54 20.28 -0.30
N LYS A 197 29.48 20.90 -1.47
CA LYS A 197 29.11 22.31 -1.61
C LYS A 197 27.61 22.49 -1.42
N THR A 198 27.18 23.72 -1.32
CA THR A 198 25.82 24.10 -1.05
C THR A 198 25.20 24.77 -2.27
N ALA A 199 24.06 24.29 -2.73
CA ALA A 199 23.29 24.96 -3.76
C ALA A 199 22.09 25.70 -3.14
N ILE A 200 21.66 26.76 -3.79
CA ILE A 200 20.50 27.55 -3.41
C ILE A 200 19.34 27.17 -4.33
N VAL A 201 18.27 26.67 -3.74
CA VAL A 201 17.04 26.33 -4.47
C VAL A 201 16.39 27.64 -4.99
N PRO A 202 16.19 27.77 -6.31
CA PRO A 202 15.58 28.98 -6.88
C PRO A 202 14.20 29.20 -6.32
N ILE A 203 13.75 30.47 -6.27
CA ILE A 203 12.46 30.93 -5.75
C ILE A 203 12.36 30.81 -4.22
N PHE A 204 12.78 29.67 -3.64
CA PHE A 204 12.59 29.35 -2.21
C PHE A 204 13.77 29.72 -1.33
N GLY A 205 14.97 29.93 -1.90
CA GLY A 205 16.17 30.29 -1.16
C GLY A 205 16.71 29.23 -0.19
N LEU A 206 16.20 28.01 -0.27
CA LEU A 206 16.65 26.91 0.60
C LEU A 206 18.07 26.49 0.25
N GLU A 207 18.89 26.27 1.26
CA GLU A 207 20.26 25.77 1.12
C GLU A 207 20.27 24.25 1.20
N VAL A 208 20.78 23.59 0.15
CA VAL A 208 20.82 22.13 0.05
C VAL A 208 22.22 21.64 -0.32
N LYS A 209 22.63 20.49 0.19
CA LYS A 209 23.94 19.91 -0.11
C LYS A 209 23.97 19.23 -1.48
N ILE A 210 25.15 19.30 -2.14
CA ILE A 210 25.42 18.59 -3.37
C ILE A 210 26.27 17.36 -3.02
N MET A 211 25.77 16.16 -3.35
CA MET A 211 26.43 14.89 -2.97
C MET A 211 26.47 13.90 -4.14
N PRO A 212 27.53 13.08 -4.23
CA PRO A 212 27.57 11.99 -5.19
C PRO A 212 26.64 10.85 -4.78
N HIS A 213 25.96 10.25 -5.74
CA HIS A 213 25.17 9.04 -5.53
C HIS A 213 25.12 8.17 -6.79
N PRO A 214 25.42 6.85 -6.71
CA PRO A 214 25.54 5.99 -7.89
C PRO A 214 24.23 5.77 -8.64
N ALA A 215 23.07 5.94 -7.98
CA ALA A 215 21.76 5.84 -8.64
C ALA A 215 21.38 7.09 -9.46
N SER A 216 22.18 8.17 -9.42
CA SER A 216 21.97 9.34 -10.27
C SER A 216 22.41 9.03 -11.69
N GLN A 217 21.52 9.18 -12.66
CA GLN A 217 21.87 9.03 -14.06
C GLN A 217 22.55 10.30 -14.57
N PRO A 218 23.59 10.20 -15.42
CA PRO A 218 24.14 11.35 -16.11
C PRO A 218 23.07 11.93 -17.05
N VAL A 219 22.87 13.23 -17.02
CA VAL A 219 21.96 13.96 -17.90
C VAL A 219 22.73 14.52 -19.09
#